data_280d8eb58f98b9e2070a80ba563c98f7
#
_entry.id   280d8eb58f98b9e2070a80ba563c98f7
#
_cell.length_a   1.000
_cell.length_b   1.000
_cell.length_c   1.000
_cell.angle_alpha   90.00
_cell.angle_beta   90.00
_cell.angle_gamma   90.00
#
_symmetry.space_group_name_H-M   'P 1'
#
loop_
_entity.id
_entity.type
_entity.pdbx_description
1 polymer ?
#
loop_
_entity_poly.entity_id
_entity_poly.type
_entity_poly.pdbx_seq_one_letter_code
_entity_poly.pdbx_strand_id
1 'polypeptide(L)' 'MPIVQIHLVEGRTPERKAELIASVTEACCRTLGSKPEAVRVILEEMKPENFGRG' A
#
# COMPACT_ATOMS: atom_id res chain seq x y z
N MET A 1 13.33 -2.27 -6.97
CA MET A 1 13.01 -1.89 -5.61
C MET A 1 12.76 -0.44 -5.56
N PRO A 2 11.55 0.06 -5.26
CA PRO A 2 11.30 0.33 -3.84
C PRO A 2 10.40 -0.71 -3.17
N ILE A 3 10.35 -0.65 -1.84
CA ILE A 3 9.40 -1.36 -1.00
C ILE A 3 8.59 -0.32 -0.25
N VAL A 4 7.26 -0.38 -0.40
CA VAL A 4 6.34 0.54 0.26
C VAL A 4 5.46 -0.28 1.20
N GLN A 5 5.45 0.11 2.46
CA GLN A 5 4.63 -0.58 3.45
C GLN A 5 3.59 0.40 3.99
N ILE A 6 2.33 0.00 3.92
CA ILE A 6 1.22 0.85 4.33
C ILE A 6 0.46 0.16 5.44
N HIS A 7 0.34 0.83 6.58
CA HIS A 7 -0.46 0.35 7.70
C HIS A 7 -1.83 0.98 7.62
N LEU A 8 -2.86 0.18 7.73
CA LEU A 8 -4.23 0.70 7.66
C LEU A 8 -5.16 -0.18 8.49
N VAL A 9 -6.27 0.40 8.92
CA VAL A 9 -7.29 -0.33 9.64
C VAL A 9 -8.08 -1.18 8.66
N GLU A 10 -8.40 -2.42 9.05
CA GLU A 10 -9.14 -3.34 8.19
C GLU A 10 -10.54 -2.82 7.89
N GLY A 11 -11.16 -3.36 6.84
CA GLY A 11 -12.54 -3.03 6.49
C GLY A 11 -12.72 -2.63 5.03
N ARG A 12 -11.66 -2.42 4.29
CA ARG A 12 -11.79 -2.06 2.88
C ARG A 12 -11.90 -3.31 2.02
N THR A 13 -12.58 -3.15 0.88
CA THR A 13 -12.79 -4.29 -0.03
C THR A 13 -11.48 -4.67 -0.73
N PRO A 14 -11.37 -5.92 -1.21
CA PRO A 14 -10.20 -6.32 -2.00
C PRO A 14 -9.99 -5.43 -3.22
N GLU A 15 -11.07 -4.95 -3.84
CA GLU A 15 -10.98 -4.06 -5.01
C GLU A 15 -10.32 -2.74 -4.66
N ARG A 16 -10.69 -2.16 -3.51
CA ARG A 16 -10.09 -0.91 -3.04
C ARG A 16 -8.61 -1.09 -2.73
N LYS A 17 -8.27 -2.21 -2.11
CA LYS A 17 -6.87 -2.48 -1.78
C LYS A 17 -6.03 -2.70 -3.03
N ALA A 18 -6.59 -3.39 -4.04
CA ALA A 18 -5.90 -3.57 -5.31
C ALA A 18 -5.67 -2.23 -6.01
N GLU A 19 -6.65 -1.34 -5.96
CA GLU A 19 -6.53 0.00 -6.53
C GLU A 19 -5.43 0.80 -5.85
N LEU A 20 -5.34 0.70 -4.53
CA LEU A 20 -4.29 1.39 -3.77
C LEU A 20 -2.91 0.88 -4.18
N ILE A 21 -2.74 -0.43 -4.28
CA ILE A 21 -1.47 -1.03 -4.68
C ILE A 21 -1.09 -0.55 -6.09
N ALA A 22 -2.05 -0.53 -7.01
CA ALA A 22 -1.79 -0.10 -8.38
C ALA A 22 -1.40 1.37 -8.44
N SER A 23 -2.08 2.24 -7.67
CA SER A 23 -1.79 3.67 -7.66
C SER A 23 -0.44 3.98 -7.05
N VAL A 24 -0.08 3.29 -5.97
CA VAL A 24 1.23 3.47 -5.34
C VAL A 24 2.33 2.99 -6.27
N THR A 25 2.12 1.85 -6.94
CA THR A 25 3.08 1.34 -7.92
C THR A 25 3.30 2.35 -9.03
N GLU A 26 2.22 2.92 -9.57
CA GLU A 26 2.31 3.91 -10.65
C GLU A 26 3.07 5.15 -10.20
N ALA A 27 2.81 5.61 -8.97
CA ALA A 27 3.52 6.78 -8.43
C ALA A 27 5.02 6.51 -8.31
N CYS A 28 5.42 5.32 -7.89
CA CYS A 28 6.83 4.95 -7.82
C CYS A 28 7.46 4.92 -9.19
N CYS A 29 6.74 4.38 -10.18
CA CYS A 29 7.25 4.33 -11.55
C CYS A 29 7.45 5.74 -12.11
N ARG A 30 6.46 6.61 -11.90
CA ARG A 30 6.48 7.96 -12.42
C ARG A 30 7.56 8.83 -11.79
N THR A 31 7.76 8.70 -10.48
CA THR A 31 8.67 9.59 -9.76
C THR A 31 10.08 9.06 -9.65
N LEU A 32 10.25 7.75 -9.52
CA LEU A 32 11.57 7.15 -9.31
C LEU A 32 12.12 6.50 -10.56
N GLY A 33 11.33 6.39 -11.61
CA GLY A 33 11.75 5.68 -12.83
C GLY A 33 11.80 4.17 -12.65
N SER A 34 11.15 3.63 -11.61
CA SER A 34 11.14 2.20 -11.35
C SER A 34 10.28 1.48 -12.36
N LYS A 35 10.64 0.22 -12.67
CA LYS A 35 9.78 -0.64 -13.46
C LYS A 35 8.69 -1.21 -12.54
N PRO A 36 7.45 -1.41 -13.06
CA PRO A 36 6.37 -1.91 -12.19
C PRO A 36 6.71 -3.21 -11.48
N GLU A 37 7.39 -4.13 -12.14
CA GLU A 37 7.73 -5.41 -11.55
C GLU A 37 8.78 -5.31 -10.45
N ALA A 38 9.44 -4.17 -10.32
CA ALA A 38 10.44 -3.94 -9.27
C ALA A 38 9.83 -3.31 -8.01
N VAL A 39 8.60 -2.82 -8.10
CA VAL A 39 7.93 -2.17 -6.97
C VAL A 39 7.25 -3.23 -6.11
N ARG A 40 7.44 -3.13 -4.80
CA ARG A 40 6.76 -4.00 -3.83
C ARG A 40 5.90 -3.14 -2.93
N VAL A 41 4.62 -3.45 -2.85
CA VAL A 41 3.68 -2.74 -1.99
C VAL A 41 3.07 -3.74 -1.02
N ILE A 42 3.23 -3.48 0.27
CA ILE A 42 2.74 -4.36 1.32
C ILE A 42 1.68 -3.61 2.12
N LEU A 43 0.51 -4.21 2.26
CA LEU A 43 -0.56 -3.65 3.09
C LEU A 43 -0.60 -4.44 4.39
N GLU A 44 -0.44 -3.72 5.50
CA GLU A 44 -0.51 -4.30 6.83
C GLU A 44 -1.81 -3.84 7.48
N GLU A 45 -2.80 -4.73 7.49
CA GLU A 45 -4.10 -4.40 8.07
C GLU A 45 -4.11 -4.69 9.56
N MET A 46 -4.82 -3.84 10.31
CA MET A 46 -4.96 -4.02 11.76
C MET A 46 -6.41 -3.89 12.15
N LYS A 47 -6.77 -4.51 13.28
CA LYS A 47 -8.10 -4.34 13.85
C LYS A 47 -8.22 -2.95 14.46
N PRO A 48 -9.43 -2.34 14.46
CA PRO A 48 -9.60 -1.00 15.01
C PRO A 48 -9.10 -0.85 16.44
N GLU A 49 -9.29 -1.88 17.27
CA GLU A 49 -8.85 -1.84 18.66
C GLU A 49 -7.33 -1.84 18.79
N ASN A 50 -6.61 -2.15 17.72
CA ASN A 50 -5.15 -2.15 17.75
C ASN A 50 -4.54 -0.82 17.31
N PHE A 51 -5.38 0.18 17.03
CA PHE A 51 -4.91 1.49 16.61
C PHE A 51 -5.20 2.49 17.70
N GLY A 52 -4.14 2.97 18.39
CA GLY A 52 -4.27 3.96 19.44
C GLY A 52 -3.68 5.29 19.03
N ARG A 53 -4.22 6.36 19.61
CA ARG A 53 -3.71 7.71 19.39
C ARG A 53 -3.09 8.31 20.65
N GLY A 54 -2.89 7.48 21.65
CA GLY A 54 -2.30 7.89 22.91
C GLY A 54 -3.26 8.17 24.04
#